data_fe630291705d70365fdf882e51de9896
#
_entry.id   fe630291705d70365fdf882e51de9896
#
_cell.length_a   1.000
_cell.length_b   1.000
_cell.length_c   1.000
_cell.angle_alpha   90.00
_cell.angle_beta   90.00
_cell.angle_gamma   90.00
#
_symmetry.space_group_name_H-M   'P 1'
#
loop_
_entity.id
_entity.type
_entity.pdbx_description
1 polymer ?
#
loop_
_entity_poly.entity_id
_entity_poly.type
_entity_poly.pdbx_seq_one_letter_code
_entity_poly.pdbx_strand_id
1 'polypeptide(L)'
;MLDRVKKEKLKVKLILLTHAHPDHIADLVRLKKECAAPVYISEREATFGAEMISEGHEFNVGALKAKALLTWGHSRGGMTFFVTGLARPIAVVGDSIFAGSMGGGNVSYKEAIKNNVEKILTLPDKTIICPGHGPMTTVGEEKAHNPFFVGRI
;
A
#
# COMPACT_ATOMS: atom_id res chain seq x y z
N MET A 1 9.95 5.10 -12.60
CA MET A 1 10.56 4.28 -11.52
C MET A 1 11.84 3.60 -11.98
N LEU A 2 11.84 2.77 -13.02
CA LEU A 2 13.02 2.04 -13.51
C LEU A 2 14.21 2.95 -13.89
N ASP A 3 13.95 4.10 -14.50
CA ASP A 3 15.02 5.05 -14.85
C ASP A 3 15.77 5.56 -13.61
N ARG A 4 15.02 5.78 -12.50
CA ARG A 4 15.63 6.15 -11.23
C ARG A 4 16.44 5.00 -10.63
N VAL A 5 15.92 3.78 -10.67
CA VAL A 5 16.65 2.58 -10.22
C VAL A 5 17.99 2.46 -10.96
N LYS A 6 17.98 2.62 -12.29
CA LYS A 6 19.19 2.56 -13.13
C LYS A 6 20.14 3.72 -12.85
N LYS A 7 19.62 4.97 -12.83
CA LYS A 7 20.41 6.18 -12.61
C LYS A 7 21.13 6.18 -11.25
N GLU A 8 20.42 5.74 -10.21
CA GLU A 8 20.94 5.71 -8.84
C GLU A 8 21.63 4.37 -8.51
N LYS A 9 21.72 3.43 -9.47
CA LYS A 9 22.30 2.08 -9.31
C LYS A 9 21.69 1.33 -8.12
N LEU A 10 20.40 1.48 -7.89
CA LEU A 10 19.69 0.83 -6.80
C LEU A 10 19.47 -0.66 -7.11
N LYS A 11 19.63 -1.50 -6.08
CA LYS A 11 19.27 -2.92 -6.15
C LYS A 11 17.88 -3.12 -5.55
N VAL A 12 16.88 -3.36 -6.40
CA VAL A 12 15.52 -3.72 -5.95
C VAL A 12 15.59 -5.08 -5.25
N LYS A 13 15.09 -5.16 -4.02
CA LYS A 13 15.12 -6.37 -3.20
C LYS A 13 13.81 -7.15 -3.26
N LEU A 14 12.70 -6.44 -3.39
CA LEU A 14 11.37 -7.02 -3.48
C LEU A 14 10.41 -6.03 -4.17
N ILE A 15 9.32 -6.54 -4.72
CA ILE A 15 8.24 -5.79 -5.34
C ILE A 15 6.96 -6.16 -4.59
N LEU A 16 6.32 -5.16 -3.96
CA LEU A 16 5.10 -5.34 -3.20
C LEU A 16 3.93 -4.75 -3.98
N LEU A 17 2.90 -5.54 -4.20
CA LEU A 17 1.68 -5.12 -4.90
C LEU A 17 0.57 -4.88 -3.88
N THR A 18 0.00 -3.68 -3.89
CA THR A 18 -1.12 -3.35 -3.02
C THR A 18 -2.38 -4.10 -3.43
N HIS A 19 -2.64 -4.23 -4.73
CA HIS A 19 -3.74 -4.99 -5.31
C HIS A 19 -3.52 -5.21 -6.83
N ALA A 20 -4.41 -5.97 -7.48
CA ALA A 20 -4.22 -6.44 -8.86
C ALA A 20 -5.04 -5.66 -9.90
N HIS A 21 -5.47 -4.43 -9.64
CA HIS A 21 -6.10 -3.63 -10.70
C HIS A 21 -5.10 -3.31 -11.81
N PRO A 22 -5.54 -3.24 -13.09
CA PRO A 22 -4.66 -3.16 -14.25
C PRO A 22 -3.62 -2.04 -14.21
N ASP A 23 -4.00 -0.87 -13.72
CA ASP A 23 -3.15 0.31 -13.60
C ASP A 23 -2.06 0.17 -12.52
N HIS A 24 -2.26 -0.71 -11.52
CA HIS A 24 -1.27 -1.01 -10.48
C HIS A 24 -0.30 -2.13 -10.86
N ILE A 25 -0.61 -2.92 -11.87
CA ILE A 25 0.24 -4.04 -12.34
C ILE A 25 0.70 -3.89 -13.79
N ALA A 26 0.41 -2.78 -14.45
CA ALA A 26 0.72 -2.55 -15.87
C ALA A 26 2.20 -2.81 -16.22
N ASP A 27 3.12 -2.35 -15.37
CA ASP A 27 4.57 -2.51 -15.57
C ASP A 27 5.17 -3.76 -14.90
N LEU A 28 4.37 -4.64 -14.30
CA LEU A 28 4.86 -5.74 -13.47
C LEU A 28 5.79 -6.67 -14.24
N VAL A 29 5.43 -7.07 -15.45
CA VAL A 29 6.25 -7.96 -16.30
C VAL A 29 7.62 -7.35 -16.57
N ARG A 30 7.65 -6.06 -16.89
CA ARG A 30 8.88 -5.30 -17.13
C ARG A 30 9.71 -5.18 -15.86
N LEU A 31 9.10 -4.86 -14.73
CA LEU A 31 9.77 -4.76 -13.43
C LEU A 31 10.42 -6.07 -13.02
N LYS A 32 9.72 -7.20 -13.17
CA LYS A 32 10.25 -8.54 -12.88
C LYS A 32 11.47 -8.84 -13.73
N LYS A 33 11.39 -8.57 -15.04
CA LYS A 33 12.49 -8.84 -15.98
C LYS A 33 13.73 -7.99 -15.66
N GLU A 34 13.54 -6.68 -15.38
CA GLU A 34 14.65 -5.75 -15.19
C GLU A 34 15.27 -5.78 -13.79
N CYS A 35 14.47 -6.10 -12.76
CA CYS A 35 14.94 -6.05 -11.37
C CYS A 35 15.32 -7.43 -10.81
N ALA A 36 14.86 -8.53 -11.41
CA ALA A 36 15.06 -9.91 -10.92
C ALA A 36 14.71 -10.06 -9.42
N ALA A 37 13.69 -9.33 -8.95
CA ALA A 37 13.25 -9.31 -7.57
C ALA A 37 11.95 -10.11 -7.39
N PRO A 38 11.75 -10.80 -6.24
CA PRO A 38 10.51 -11.48 -5.95
C PRO A 38 9.36 -10.48 -5.85
N VAL A 39 8.17 -10.91 -6.26
CA VAL A 39 6.93 -10.13 -6.22
C VAL A 39 5.99 -10.75 -5.22
N TYR A 40 5.37 -9.93 -4.39
CA TYR A 40 4.42 -10.36 -3.37
C TYR A 40 3.09 -9.65 -3.52
N ILE A 41 2.01 -10.40 -3.30
CA ILE A 41 0.63 -9.91 -3.35
C ILE A 41 -0.21 -10.64 -2.30
N SER A 42 -1.34 -10.05 -1.91
CA SER A 42 -2.30 -10.72 -1.05
C SER A 42 -2.77 -12.06 -1.62
N GLU A 43 -2.90 -13.07 -0.76
CA GLU A 43 -3.51 -14.36 -1.10
C GLU A 43 -4.95 -14.25 -1.60
N ARG A 44 -5.61 -13.10 -1.38
CA ARG A 44 -6.97 -12.81 -1.86
C ARG A 44 -7.01 -12.11 -3.21
N GLU A 45 -5.85 -11.81 -3.78
CA GLU A 45 -5.67 -11.28 -5.13
C GLU A 45 -4.99 -12.34 -6.00
N ALA A 46 -5.33 -12.35 -7.28
CA ALA A 46 -4.68 -13.25 -8.22
C ALA A 46 -3.87 -12.45 -9.23
N THR A 47 -2.57 -12.68 -9.29
CA THR A 47 -1.75 -12.19 -10.39
C THR A 47 -0.64 -13.15 -10.71
N PHE A 48 -0.28 -13.22 -12.00
CA PHE A 48 0.68 -14.20 -12.50
C PHE A 48 2.09 -13.94 -11.96
N GLY A 49 2.68 -14.99 -11.38
CA GLY A 49 4.08 -15.00 -10.97
C GLY A 49 4.41 -14.12 -9.77
N ALA A 50 3.46 -13.88 -8.87
CA ALA A 50 3.68 -13.33 -7.55
C ALA A 50 3.54 -14.40 -6.47
N GLU A 51 4.30 -14.27 -5.39
CA GLU A 51 4.15 -15.04 -4.17
C GLU A 51 3.00 -14.48 -3.33
N MET A 52 2.19 -15.36 -2.74
CA MET A 52 1.03 -14.97 -1.94
C MET A 52 1.43 -14.72 -0.49
N ILE A 53 0.93 -13.62 0.08
CA ILE A 53 1.12 -13.27 1.48
C ILE A 53 -0.21 -13.02 2.18
N SER A 54 -0.24 -13.26 3.49
CA SER A 54 -1.36 -12.95 4.36
C SER A 54 -1.14 -11.67 5.14
N GLU A 55 -2.19 -11.22 5.84
CA GLU A 55 -2.08 -10.12 6.81
C GLU A 55 -1.01 -10.43 7.87
N GLY A 56 -0.26 -9.41 8.24
CA GLY A 56 0.80 -9.52 9.25
C GLY A 56 2.15 -9.98 8.72
N HIS A 57 2.25 -10.36 7.43
CA HIS A 57 3.54 -10.71 6.84
C HIS A 57 4.53 -9.54 6.95
N GLU A 58 5.75 -9.84 7.36
CA GLU A 58 6.80 -8.84 7.55
C GLU A 58 7.98 -9.07 6.60
N PHE A 59 8.46 -7.99 6.02
CA PHE A 59 9.67 -7.96 5.18
C PHE A 59 10.74 -7.11 5.84
N ASN A 60 11.99 -7.57 5.75
CA ASN A 60 13.16 -6.81 6.21
C ASN A 60 14.06 -6.48 5.00
N VAL A 61 14.34 -5.20 4.79
CA VAL A 61 15.23 -4.72 3.73
C VAL A 61 16.23 -3.73 4.33
N GLY A 62 17.42 -4.19 4.68
CA GLY A 62 18.38 -3.41 5.44
C GLY A 62 17.80 -3.02 6.80
N ALA A 63 17.77 -1.72 7.09
CA ALA A 63 17.17 -1.19 8.32
C ALA A 63 15.65 -1.00 8.23
N LEU A 64 15.06 -1.23 7.07
CA LEU A 64 13.62 -1.06 6.87
C LEU A 64 12.86 -2.33 7.22
N LYS A 65 11.72 -2.16 7.87
CA LYS A 65 10.73 -3.20 8.10
C LYS A 65 9.41 -2.79 7.45
N ALA A 66 8.85 -3.63 6.59
CA ALA A 66 7.54 -3.44 6.00
C ALA A 66 6.57 -4.53 6.51
N LYS A 67 5.44 -4.10 7.06
CA LYS A 67 4.37 -4.99 7.54
C LYS A 67 3.15 -4.88 6.63
N ALA A 68 2.63 -6.02 6.20
CA ALA A 68 1.41 -6.11 5.40
C ALA A 68 0.17 -6.02 6.28
N LEU A 69 -0.72 -5.08 5.98
CA LEU A 69 -2.03 -4.92 6.61
C LEU A 69 -3.10 -5.17 5.54
N LEU A 70 -4.03 -6.08 5.78
CA LEU A 70 -5.12 -6.37 4.85
C LEU A 70 -6.18 -5.26 4.93
N THR A 71 -6.18 -4.37 3.94
CA THR A 71 -7.08 -3.21 3.85
C THR A 71 -8.06 -3.36 2.68
N TRP A 72 -8.72 -4.52 2.63
CA TRP A 72 -9.67 -4.88 1.58
C TRP A 72 -10.96 -4.06 1.62
N GLY A 73 -11.68 -4.04 0.49
CA GLY A 73 -12.94 -3.32 0.33
C GLY A 73 -13.00 -2.60 -1.01
N HIS A 74 -11.91 -1.92 -1.39
CA HIS A 74 -11.71 -1.45 -2.76
C HIS A 74 -11.45 -2.62 -3.71
N SER A 75 -10.54 -3.49 -3.36
CA SER A 75 -10.33 -4.80 -4.00
C SER A 75 -10.48 -5.93 -2.98
N ARG A 76 -10.50 -7.19 -3.43
CA ARG A 76 -10.73 -8.35 -2.57
C ARG A 76 -9.60 -8.59 -1.58
N GLY A 77 -8.39 -8.26 -1.95
CA GLY A 77 -7.18 -8.46 -1.16
C GLY A 77 -6.30 -7.22 -1.05
N GLY A 78 -6.89 -6.02 -1.08
CA GLY A 78 -6.15 -4.77 -0.93
C GLY A 78 -5.25 -4.79 0.30
N MET A 79 -3.96 -4.48 0.09
CA MET A 79 -2.93 -4.43 1.13
C MET A 79 -2.39 -3.02 1.30
N THR A 80 -2.18 -2.66 2.55
CA THR A 80 -1.34 -1.52 2.94
C THR A 80 0.00 -2.05 3.45
N PHE A 81 1.10 -1.50 2.97
CA PHE A 81 2.43 -1.81 3.48
C PHE A 81 2.91 -0.69 4.40
N PHE A 82 2.93 -0.97 5.70
CA PHE A 82 3.43 -0.05 6.72
C PHE A 82 4.94 -0.22 6.88
N VAL A 83 5.69 0.81 6.50
CA VAL A 83 7.17 0.79 6.47
C VAL A 83 7.73 1.64 7.61
N THR A 84 8.59 1.03 8.41
CA THR A 84 9.34 1.64 9.51
C THR A 84 10.83 1.55 9.27
N GLY A 85 11.65 2.19 10.15
CA GLY A 85 13.09 2.28 9.98
C GLY A 85 13.54 3.54 9.23
N LEU A 86 12.61 4.44 8.91
CA LEU A 86 12.83 5.77 8.33
C LEU A 86 12.64 6.85 9.41
N ALA A 87 13.10 8.08 9.14
CA ALA A 87 12.87 9.24 10.02
C ALA A 87 11.36 9.47 10.30
N ARG A 88 10.53 9.21 9.30
CA ARG A 88 9.07 9.15 9.40
C ARG A 88 8.56 7.83 8.82
N PRO A 89 7.62 7.13 9.47
CA PRO A 89 7.01 5.95 8.88
C PRO A 89 6.27 6.29 7.59
N ILE A 90 6.14 5.30 6.71
CA ILE A 90 5.40 5.41 5.44
C ILE A 90 4.35 4.30 5.41
N ALA A 91 3.15 4.61 4.92
CA ALA A 91 2.12 3.64 4.58
C ALA A 91 1.84 3.72 3.08
N VAL A 92 2.19 2.67 2.33
CA VAL A 92 1.83 2.53 0.91
C VAL A 92 0.47 1.85 0.87
N VAL A 93 -0.59 2.60 0.57
CA VAL A 93 -1.96 2.20 0.84
C VAL A 93 -2.75 1.73 -0.40
N GLY A 94 -2.14 1.84 -1.59
CA GLY A 94 -2.88 1.62 -2.84
C GLY A 94 -4.14 2.51 -2.88
N ASP A 95 -5.26 1.92 -3.22
CA ASP A 95 -6.54 2.63 -3.36
C ASP A 95 -7.44 2.51 -2.13
N SER A 96 -6.85 2.33 -0.94
CA SER A 96 -7.65 2.30 0.30
C SER A 96 -8.08 3.71 0.72
N ILE A 97 -7.15 4.66 0.75
CA ILE A 97 -7.38 6.06 1.16
C ILE A 97 -6.55 7.01 0.29
N PHE A 98 -7.08 8.18 0.03
CA PHE A 98 -6.45 9.28 -0.71
C PHE A 98 -6.46 10.55 0.13
N ALA A 99 -5.70 11.56 -0.28
CA ALA A 99 -5.75 12.88 0.33
C ALA A 99 -7.16 13.48 0.21
N GLY A 100 -7.86 13.62 1.33
CA GLY A 100 -9.24 14.12 1.40
C GLY A 100 -10.31 13.21 0.79
N SER A 101 -9.98 11.94 0.49
CA SER A 101 -10.93 11.02 -0.16
C SER A 101 -10.60 9.56 0.20
N MET A 102 -11.26 8.61 -0.46
CA MET A 102 -10.93 7.18 -0.41
C MET A 102 -11.22 6.51 -1.74
N GLY A 103 -10.61 5.37 -1.97
CA GLY A 103 -10.93 4.53 -3.12
C GLY A 103 -12.37 4.00 -3.07
N GLY A 104 -12.95 3.75 -4.23
CA GLY A 104 -14.30 3.19 -4.31
C GLY A 104 -14.40 1.87 -3.55
N GLY A 105 -15.47 1.67 -2.81
CA GLY A 105 -15.76 0.41 -2.12
C GLY A 105 -16.35 -0.63 -3.09
N ASN A 106 -15.63 -0.94 -4.17
CA ASN A 106 -16.13 -1.73 -5.30
C ASN A 106 -16.49 -3.17 -4.90
N VAL A 107 -15.81 -3.72 -3.89
CA VAL A 107 -16.11 -5.05 -3.33
C VAL A 107 -16.99 -4.90 -2.09
N SER A 108 -16.66 -4.00 -1.18
CA SER A 108 -17.43 -3.72 0.03
C SER A 108 -17.10 -2.33 0.58
N TYR A 109 -18.02 -1.40 0.45
CA TYR A 109 -17.87 -0.06 1.02
C TYR A 109 -17.73 -0.10 2.55
N LYS A 110 -18.54 -0.97 3.21
CA LYS A 110 -18.48 -1.13 4.68
C LYS A 110 -17.10 -1.56 5.15
N GLU A 111 -16.52 -2.56 4.49
CA GLU A 111 -15.19 -3.05 4.86
C GLU A 111 -14.07 -2.07 4.49
N ALA A 112 -14.21 -1.34 3.37
CA ALA A 112 -13.28 -0.27 3.02
C ALA A 112 -13.22 0.80 4.13
N ILE A 113 -14.36 1.32 4.58
CA ILE A 113 -14.44 2.26 5.71
C ILE A 113 -13.82 1.65 6.97
N LYS A 114 -14.25 0.45 7.36
CA LYS A 114 -13.79 -0.24 8.56
C LYS A 114 -12.26 -0.42 8.57
N ASN A 115 -11.70 -0.96 7.48
CA ASN A 115 -10.26 -1.21 7.41
C ASN A 115 -9.44 0.08 7.40
N ASN A 116 -9.92 1.15 6.79
CA ASN A 116 -9.28 2.45 6.88
C ASN A 116 -9.25 2.96 8.34
N VAL A 117 -10.39 2.94 9.01
CA VAL A 117 -10.49 3.41 10.41
C VAL A 117 -9.66 2.56 11.37
N GLU A 118 -9.78 1.23 11.29
CA GLU A 118 -9.17 0.32 12.26
C GLU A 118 -7.69 0.02 12.02
N LYS A 119 -7.18 0.18 10.78
CA LYS A 119 -5.83 -0.23 10.42
C LYS A 119 -4.94 0.92 9.93
N ILE A 120 -5.43 1.79 9.06
CA ILE A 120 -4.61 2.89 8.51
C ILE A 120 -4.63 4.09 9.45
N LEU A 121 -5.82 4.51 9.87
CA LEU A 121 -5.99 5.70 10.70
C LEU A 121 -5.64 5.48 12.18
N THR A 122 -5.29 4.25 12.58
CA THR A 122 -4.68 3.94 13.89
C THR A 122 -3.15 4.02 13.89
N LEU A 123 -2.52 4.14 12.72
CA LEU A 123 -1.08 4.35 12.61
C LEU A 123 -0.69 5.72 13.22
N PRO A 124 0.59 5.92 13.60
CA PRO A 124 1.05 7.20 14.14
C PRO A 124 0.72 8.38 13.22
N ASP A 125 0.22 9.49 13.76
CA ASP A 125 -0.25 10.66 12.99
C ASP A 125 0.79 11.21 12.01
N LYS A 126 2.09 11.13 12.35
CA LYS A 126 3.21 11.53 11.47
C LYS A 126 3.46 10.60 10.30
N THR A 127 2.79 9.45 10.21
CA THR A 127 2.96 8.49 9.11
C THR A 127 2.57 9.13 7.78
N ILE A 128 3.47 9.07 6.80
CA ILE A 128 3.18 9.55 5.45
C ILE A 128 2.34 8.48 4.73
N ILE A 129 1.19 8.88 4.22
CA ILE A 129 0.36 8.04 3.35
C ILE A 129 0.79 8.26 1.91
N CYS A 130 1.17 7.16 1.24
CA CYS A 130 1.48 7.10 -0.18
C CYS A 130 0.34 6.37 -0.90
N PRO A 131 -0.63 7.09 -1.46
CA PRO A 131 -1.77 6.48 -2.14
C PRO A 131 -1.41 6.05 -3.57
N GLY A 132 -2.28 5.22 -4.17
CA GLY A 132 -2.17 4.84 -5.57
C GLY A 132 -2.41 6.01 -6.52
N HIS A 133 -3.30 6.91 -6.15
CA HIS A 133 -3.65 8.11 -6.92
C HIS A 133 -3.66 9.37 -6.06
N GLY A 134 -3.39 10.51 -6.69
CA GLY A 134 -3.36 11.82 -6.02
C GLY A 134 -2.08 12.09 -5.22
N PRO A 135 -2.04 13.17 -4.44
CA PRO A 135 -0.88 13.56 -3.67
C PRO A 135 -0.72 12.71 -2.40
N MET A 136 0.50 12.68 -1.86
CA MET A 136 0.78 12.15 -0.53
C MET A 136 0.13 13.02 0.54
N THR A 137 -0.22 12.38 1.67
CA THR A 137 -0.79 13.03 2.84
C THR A 137 -0.23 12.42 4.12
N THR A 138 -0.85 12.63 5.27
CA THR A 138 -0.47 11.99 6.53
C THR A 138 -1.70 11.40 7.24
N VAL A 139 -1.46 10.43 8.12
CA VAL A 139 -2.53 9.85 8.94
C VAL A 139 -3.24 10.94 9.77
N GLY A 140 -2.48 11.87 10.38
CA GLY A 140 -3.07 12.96 11.17
C GLY A 140 -3.95 13.90 10.34
N GLU A 141 -3.52 14.22 9.12
CA GLU A 141 -4.31 15.07 8.20
C GLU A 141 -5.63 14.38 7.82
N GLU A 142 -5.56 13.12 7.44
CA GLU A 142 -6.76 12.38 7.04
C GLU A 142 -7.72 12.11 8.22
N LYS A 143 -7.22 11.91 9.43
CA LYS A 143 -8.04 11.83 10.64
C LYS A 143 -8.79 13.14 10.91
N ALA A 144 -8.13 14.28 10.71
CA ALA A 144 -8.69 15.58 11.03
C ALA A 144 -9.65 16.11 9.96
N HIS A 145 -9.38 15.81 8.68
CA HIS A 145 -10.02 16.54 7.58
C HIS A 145 -10.66 15.68 6.49
N ASN A 146 -10.41 14.36 6.45
CA ASN A 146 -11.01 13.52 5.42
C ASN A 146 -12.51 13.33 5.67
N PRO A 147 -13.40 13.79 4.76
CA PRO A 147 -14.86 13.79 4.96
C PRO A 147 -15.46 12.38 5.11
N PHE A 148 -14.76 11.34 4.68
CA PHE A 148 -15.20 9.96 4.84
C PHE A 148 -14.97 9.42 6.25
N PHE A 149 -14.05 10.02 7.02
CA PHE A 149 -13.59 9.47 8.29
C PHE A 149 -13.77 10.40 9.50
N VAL A 150 -13.90 11.71 9.29
CA VAL A 150 -14.20 12.65 10.36
C VAL A 150 -15.48 12.22 11.11
N GLY A 151 -15.39 12.12 12.44
CA GLY A 151 -16.47 11.66 13.31
C GLY A 151 -16.68 10.14 13.36
N ARG A 152 -15.78 9.36 12.74
CA ARG A 152 -15.77 7.87 12.80
C ARG A 152 -14.60 7.30 13.59
N ILE A 153 -13.69 8.18 14.04
CA ILE A 153 -12.45 7.85 14.75
C ILE A 153 -12.56 8.38 16.18
#